data_3667d07bd15207fd745be44638dcfc95
#
_entry.id   3667d07bd15207fd745be44638dcfc95
#
_cell.length_a   1.000
_cell.length_b   1.000
_cell.length_c   1.000
_cell.angle_alpha   90.00
_cell.angle_beta   90.00
_cell.angle_gamma   90.00
#
_symmetry.space_group_name_H-M   'P 1'
#
loop_
_entity.id
_entity.type
_entity.pdbx_description
1 polymer ?
#
loop_
_entity_poly.entity_id
_entity_poly.type
_entity_poly.pdbx_seq_one_letter_code
_entity_poly.pdbx_strand_id
1 'polypeptide(L)'
;MQFSIAALRFKPDILIGRAAPMLAVASWVSGKPHLVYEDTEVSKFALRICKHLSTKILTPRTFLTDLGPRQERLDTYKELFYLHPSVFTPDKQVLRDAGFQPDEDYILVRFVAWNASHDIGRHGLDEEGKIALVRKLEQYGRVYVSAEGD
;
A
#
# COMPACT_ATOMS: atom_id res chain seq x y z
N MET A 1 3.60 -8.12 21.77
CA MET A 1 3.93 -9.36 22.49
C MET A 1 3.77 -10.62 21.64
N GLN A 2 2.64 -10.84 20.95
CA GLN A 2 2.41 -12.05 20.13
C GLN A 2 3.46 -12.29 19.03
N PHE A 3 3.84 -11.27 18.26
CA PHE A 3 4.87 -11.40 17.22
C PHE A 3 6.24 -11.76 17.75
N SER A 4 6.63 -11.24 18.91
CA SER A 4 7.92 -11.60 19.53
C SER A 4 7.93 -13.06 20.01
N ILE A 5 6.82 -13.53 20.60
CA ILE A 5 6.68 -14.93 20.99
C ILE A 5 6.71 -15.86 19.75
N ALA A 6 6.02 -15.47 18.68
CA ALA A 6 6.02 -16.21 17.43
C ALA A 6 7.44 -16.30 16.84
N ALA A 7 8.16 -15.18 16.78
CA ALA A 7 9.54 -15.14 16.29
C ALA A 7 10.50 -16.01 17.11
N LEU A 8 10.38 -16.00 18.44
CA LEU A 8 11.20 -16.86 19.30
C LEU A 8 10.89 -18.35 19.14
N ARG A 9 9.63 -18.72 18.90
CA ARG A 9 9.20 -20.11 18.71
C ARG A 9 9.51 -20.62 17.31
N PHE A 10 9.19 -19.85 16.29
CA PHE A 10 9.37 -20.24 14.88
C PHE A 10 10.84 -20.17 14.44
N LYS A 11 11.64 -19.28 15.08
CA LYS A 11 13.06 -19.04 14.78
C LYS A 11 13.31 -18.73 13.30
N PRO A 12 12.63 -17.72 12.72
CA PRO A 12 12.84 -17.36 11.33
C PRO A 12 14.28 -16.86 11.10
N ASP A 13 14.79 -16.96 9.89
CA ASP A 13 16.08 -16.39 9.53
C ASP A 13 15.98 -14.89 9.30
N ILE A 14 14.82 -14.41 8.83
CA ILE A 14 14.52 -13.00 8.56
C ILE A 14 13.04 -12.71 8.81
N LEU A 15 12.75 -11.48 9.25
CA LEU A 15 11.40 -10.94 9.33
C LEU A 15 11.22 -9.91 8.21
N ILE A 16 10.13 -10.02 7.46
CA ILE A 16 9.83 -9.11 6.36
C ILE A 16 8.43 -8.54 6.55
N GLY A 17 8.28 -7.23 6.34
CA GLY A 17 6.97 -6.59 6.42
C GLY A 17 6.98 -5.15 5.96
N ARG A 18 5.80 -4.55 5.93
CA ARG A 18 5.67 -3.10 5.83
C ARG A 18 6.07 -2.46 7.15
N ALA A 19 6.05 -1.12 7.25
CA ALA A 19 6.41 -0.41 8.49
C ALA A 19 5.53 -0.83 9.68
N ALA A 20 5.79 -2.02 10.20
CA ALA A 20 5.09 -2.65 11.30
C ALA A 20 5.96 -2.59 12.57
N PRO A 21 5.67 -1.68 13.52
CA PRO A 21 6.45 -1.54 14.75
C PRO A 21 6.60 -2.83 15.53
N MET A 22 5.57 -3.68 15.51
CA MET A 22 5.57 -4.95 16.22
C MET A 22 6.56 -5.96 15.64
N LEU A 23 6.78 -5.94 14.31
CA LEU A 23 7.82 -6.78 13.68
C LEU A 23 9.22 -6.23 13.97
N ALA A 24 9.39 -4.92 14.02
CA ALA A 24 10.66 -4.29 14.41
C ALA A 24 11.05 -4.65 15.85
N VAL A 25 10.09 -4.64 16.77
CA VAL A 25 10.30 -5.10 18.16
C VAL A 25 10.57 -6.61 18.21
N ALA A 26 9.85 -7.42 17.43
CA ALA A 26 10.09 -8.87 17.36
C ALA A 26 11.49 -9.20 16.84
N SER A 27 11.97 -8.46 15.84
CA SER A 27 13.35 -8.54 15.33
C SER A 27 14.36 -8.27 16.43
N TRP A 28 14.21 -7.16 17.13
CA TRP A 28 15.09 -6.78 18.23
C TRP A 28 15.13 -7.85 19.34
N VAL A 29 13.95 -8.36 19.76
CA VAL A 29 13.84 -9.39 20.82
C VAL A 29 14.42 -10.74 20.38
N SER A 30 14.22 -11.13 19.12
CA SER A 30 14.69 -12.42 18.60
C SER A 30 16.13 -12.39 18.07
N GLY A 31 16.72 -11.21 17.93
CA GLY A 31 18.05 -11.01 17.31
C GLY A 31 18.08 -11.34 15.82
N LYS A 32 16.90 -11.39 15.16
CA LYS A 32 16.78 -11.74 13.73
C LYS A 32 16.66 -10.49 12.88
N PRO A 33 17.26 -10.46 11.67
CA PRO A 33 17.15 -9.30 10.79
C PRO A 33 15.70 -9.01 10.39
N HIS A 34 15.39 -7.70 10.25
CA HIS A 34 14.09 -7.21 9.80
C HIS A 34 14.26 -6.32 8.58
N LEU A 35 13.64 -6.75 7.49
CA LEU A 35 13.56 -6.00 6.25
C LEU A 35 12.17 -5.35 6.15
N VAL A 36 12.15 -4.03 6.06
CA VAL A 36 10.93 -3.23 5.90
C VAL A 36 10.84 -2.77 4.46
N TYR A 37 9.66 -2.90 3.85
CA TYR A 37 9.31 -2.13 2.67
C TYR A 37 8.24 -1.11 3.04
N GLU A 38 8.42 0.16 2.68
CA GLU A 38 7.42 1.20 2.92
C GLU A 38 7.40 2.22 1.79
N ASP A 39 6.20 2.54 1.35
CA ASP A 39 5.93 3.43 0.23
C ASP A 39 5.11 4.67 0.62
N THR A 40 4.72 4.77 1.89
CA THR A 40 3.91 5.89 2.40
C THR A 40 4.56 6.57 3.59
N GLU A 41 4.52 7.89 3.63
CA GLU A 41 5.14 8.73 4.68
C GLU A 41 4.19 9.11 5.81
N VAL A 42 2.90 8.72 5.70
CA VAL A 42 1.88 9.14 6.69
C VAL A 42 2.04 8.48 8.05
N SER A 43 2.60 7.28 8.10
CA SER A 43 2.77 6.49 9.34
C SER A 43 4.03 6.91 10.11
N LYS A 44 4.18 8.19 10.45
CA LYS A 44 5.38 8.76 11.08
C LYS A 44 5.84 8.00 12.34
N PHE A 45 4.90 7.57 13.18
CA PHE A 45 5.22 6.81 14.40
C PHE A 45 5.81 5.44 14.08
N ALA A 46 5.21 4.71 13.15
CA ALA A 46 5.71 3.40 12.72
C ALA A 46 7.11 3.52 12.09
N LEU A 47 7.28 4.48 11.19
CA LEU A 47 8.58 4.77 10.57
C LEU A 47 9.66 5.12 11.60
N ARG A 48 9.32 5.89 12.62
CA ARG A 48 10.27 6.24 13.70
C ARG A 48 10.76 5.01 14.44
N ILE A 49 9.91 4.06 14.76
CA ILE A 49 10.29 2.81 15.41
C ILE A 49 11.13 1.94 14.46
N CYS A 50 10.69 1.75 13.24
CA CYS A 50 11.39 0.96 12.23
C CYS A 50 12.78 1.53 11.93
N LYS A 51 12.93 2.86 11.84
CA LYS A 51 14.21 3.54 11.63
C LYS A 51 15.27 3.10 12.63
N HIS A 52 14.90 2.84 13.87
CA HIS A 52 15.84 2.48 14.94
C HIS A 52 16.02 0.97 15.12
N LEU A 53 15.00 0.18 14.88
CA LEU A 53 14.99 -1.25 15.21
C LEU A 53 15.13 -2.17 13.99
N SER A 54 14.78 -1.73 12.78
CA SER A 54 14.89 -2.57 11.59
C SER A 54 16.33 -2.65 11.09
N THR A 55 16.67 -3.75 10.44
CA THR A 55 17.99 -3.95 9.84
C THR A 55 18.12 -3.12 8.56
N LYS A 56 17.10 -3.12 7.72
CA LYS A 56 17.06 -2.36 6.47
C LYS A 56 15.64 -1.89 6.16
N ILE A 57 15.53 -0.72 5.56
CA ILE A 57 14.26 -0.12 5.14
C ILE A 57 14.37 0.18 3.65
N LEU A 58 13.56 -0.50 2.86
CA LEU A 58 13.45 -0.31 1.43
C LEU A 58 12.32 0.68 1.15
N THR A 59 12.60 1.69 0.36
CA THR A 59 11.60 2.68 -0.06
C THR A 59 11.71 2.92 -1.56
N PRO A 60 10.64 3.33 -2.25
CA PRO A 60 10.78 3.80 -3.61
C PRO A 60 11.65 5.07 -3.65
N ARG A 61 12.26 5.34 -4.79
CA ARG A 61 13.10 6.54 -5.00
C ARG A 61 12.33 7.84 -4.74
N THR A 62 11.03 7.84 -4.97
CA THR A 62 10.12 8.99 -4.75
C THR A 62 9.80 9.25 -3.27
N PHE A 63 10.25 8.40 -2.36
CA PHE A 63 10.08 8.61 -0.93
C PHE A 63 10.95 9.78 -0.46
N LEU A 64 10.31 10.87 0.00
CA LEU A 64 10.99 12.14 0.29
C LEU A 64 11.72 12.14 1.64
N THR A 65 11.12 11.46 2.63
CA THR A 65 11.68 11.43 3.99
C THR A 65 12.99 10.66 4.04
N ASP A 66 14.00 11.24 4.64
CA ASP A 66 15.25 10.56 4.96
C ASP A 66 15.12 9.77 6.27
N LEU A 67 15.24 8.46 6.15
CA LEU A 67 15.21 7.53 7.29
C LEU A 67 16.61 7.16 7.79
N GLY A 68 17.67 7.76 7.21
CA GLY A 68 19.05 7.57 7.63
C GLY A 68 19.73 6.34 6.98
N PRO A 69 20.85 5.88 7.54
CA PRO A 69 21.78 4.94 6.88
C PRO A 69 21.21 3.54 6.61
N ARG A 70 20.09 3.20 7.23
CA ARG A 70 19.41 1.91 7.00
C ARG A 70 18.42 1.97 5.85
N GLN A 71 18.14 3.15 5.30
CA GLN A 71 17.28 3.33 4.16
C GLN A 71 18.03 3.01 2.86
N GLU A 72 17.39 2.23 2.01
CA GLU A 72 17.79 2.01 0.63
C GLU A 72 16.64 2.39 -0.30
N ARG A 73 16.90 3.32 -1.21
CA ARG A 73 15.93 3.76 -2.20
C ARG A 73 16.02 2.90 -3.44
N LEU A 74 14.91 2.25 -3.78
CA LEU A 74 14.79 1.39 -4.94
C LEU A 74 14.11 2.15 -6.10
N ASP A 75 14.56 1.89 -7.31
CA ASP A 75 13.94 2.42 -8.53
C ASP A 75 12.77 1.53 -8.97
N THR A 76 11.86 1.26 -8.04
CA THR A 76 10.69 0.40 -8.25
C THR A 76 9.59 0.76 -7.27
N TYR A 77 8.39 0.25 -7.57
CA TYR A 77 7.20 0.30 -6.71
C TYR A 77 6.73 -1.12 -6.42
N LYS A 78 6.06 -1.34 -5.28
CA LYS A 78 5.57 -2.66 -4.88
C LYS A 78 4.57 -3.26 -5.88
N GLU A 79 3.83 -2.40 -6.57
CA GLU A 79 2.87 -2.81 -7.60
C GLU A 79 3.55 -3.54 -8.75
N LEU A 80 4.80 -3.21 -9.06
CA LEU A 80 5.59 -3.89 -10.09
C LEU A 80 6.00 -5.31 -9.70
N PHE A 81 5.85 -5.72 -8.45
CA PHE A 81 6.09 -7.11 -8.05
C PHE A 81 5.07 -8.06 -8.67
N TYR A 82 3.89 -7.57 -9.01
CA TYR A 82 2.81 -8.37 -9.62
C TYR A 82 2.23 -7.76 -10.91
N LEU A 83 2.54 -6.50 -11.24
CA LEU A 83 2.08 -5.84 -12.47
C LEU A 83 3.19 -5.68 -13.52
N HIS A 84 4.43 -6.06 -13.22
CA HIS A 84 5.52 -5.96 -14.19
C HIS A 84 5.22 -6.86 -15.40
N PRO A 85 5.46 -6.41 -16.66
CA PRO A 85 5.16 -7.18 -17.88
C PRO A 85 5.79 -8.56 -17.96
N SER A 86 6.87 -8.82 -17.21
CA SER A 86 7.47 -10.15 -17.13
C SER A 86 6.67 -11.17 -16.31
N VAL A 87 5.71 -10.73 -15.49
CA VAL A 87 4.90 -11.60 -14.60
C VAL A 87 3.40 -11.43 -14.81
N PHE A 88 2.97 -10.35 -15.45
CA PHE A 88 1.56 -10.05 -15.68
C PHE A 88 1.31 -9.67 -17.15
N THR A 89 0.39 -10.35 -17.77
CA THR A 89 -0.14 -10.01 -19.09
C THR A 89 -1.61 -9.64 -18.95
N PRO A 90 -2.02 -8.40 -19.32
CA PRO A 90 -3.42 -8.01 -19.29
C PRO A 90 -4.27 -8.87 -20.24
N ASP A 91 -5.43 -9.31 -19.75
CA ASP A 91 -6.40 -10.06 -20.52
C ASP A 91 -7.71 -9.28 -20.62
N LYS A 92 -8.05 -8.84 -21.84
CA LYS A 92 -9.29 -8.12 -22.11
C LYS A 92 -10.54 -8.98 -21.87
N GLN A 93 -10.42 -10.30 -21.89
CA GLN A 93 -11.57 -11.18 -21.64
C GLN A 93 -12.06 -11.04 -20.19
N VAL A 94 -11.14 -10.91 -19.25
CA VAL A 94 -11.48 -10.66 -17.83
C VAL A 94 -12.33 -9.39 -17.66
N LEU A 95 -12.03 -8.36 -18.44
CA LEU A 95 -12.82 -7.12 -18.42
C LEU A 95 -14.24 -7.35 -18.97
N ARG A 96 -14.37 -8.10 -20.08
CA ARG A 96 -15.68 -8.42 -20.66
C ARG A 96 -16.52 -9.27 -19.71
N ASP A 97 -15.93 -10.27 -19.09
CA ASP A 97 -16.58 -11.14 -18.11
C ASP A 97 -17.06 -10.36 -16.87
N ALA A 98 -16.35 -9.29 -16.52
CA ALA A 98 -16.74 -8.35 -15.47
C ALA A 98 -17.74 -7.27 -15.93
N GLY A 99 -18.25 -7.33 -17.16
CA GLY A 99 -19.24 -6.41 -17.71
C GLY A 99 -18.66 -5.09 -18.25
N PHE A 100 -17.34 -5.00 -18.39
CA PHE A 100 -16.69 -3.85 -19.02
C PHE A 100 -16.70 -3.97 -20.55
N GLN A 101 -16.63 -2.84 -21.22
CA GLN A 101 -16.41 -2.74 -22.67
C GLN A 101 -14.95 -2.32 -22.92
N PRO A 102 -14.02 -3.27 -23.06
CA PRO A 102 -12.58 -2.97 -23.06
C PRO A 102 -12.09 -2.25 -24.32
N ASP A 103 -12.94 -2.12 -25.32
CA ASP A 103 -12.65 -1.44 -26.59
C ASP A 103 -13.29 -0.02 -26.66
N GLU A 104 -14.00 0.39 -25.61
CA GLU A 104 -14.52 1.75 -25.41
C GLU A 104 -13.67 2.51 -24.39
N ASP A 105 -13.63 3.83 -24.53
CA ASP A 105 -13.03 4.69 -23.50
C ASP A 105 -13.88 4.67 -22.24
N TYR A 106 -13.26 4.39 -21.13
CA TYR A 106 -13.93 4.36 -19.84
C TYR A 106 -13.11 5.07 -18.74
N ILE A 107 -13.82 5.46 -17.71
CA ILE A 107 -13.26 6.12 -16.53
C ILE A 107 -13.51 5.22 -15.33
N LEU A 108 -12.46 4.84 -14.63
CA LEU A 108 -12.56 4.10 -13.37
C LEU A 108 -12.42 5.06 -12.20
N VAL A 109 -13.46 5.17 -11.38
CA VAL A 109 -13.47 5.97 -10.15
C VAL A 109 -13.45 5.03 -8.96
N ARG A 110 -12.53 5.23 -8.02
CA ARG A 110 -12.51 4.50 -6.76
C ARG A 110 -12.70 5.44 -5.58
N PHE A 111 -13.77 5.23 -4.85
CA PHE A 111 -13.99 5.89 -3.57
C PHE A 111 -13.49 4.98 -2.43
N VAL A 112 -12.53 5.49 -1.66
CA VAL A 112 -11.96 4.77 -0.52
C VAL A 112 -12.72 5.08 0.76
N ALA A 113 -12.83 4.09 1.65
CA ALA A 113 -13.31 4.31 3.00
C ALA A 113 -12.21 4.95 3.85
N TRP A 114 -12.47 6.12 4.43
CA TRP A 114 -11.55 6.85 5.30
C TRP A 114 -11.55 6.29 6.73
N ASN A 115 -11.36 4.96 6.87
CA ASN A 115 -11.48 4.24 8.14
C ASN A 115 -10.13 3.79 8.73
N ALA A 116 -9.02 4.08 8.05
CA ALA A 116 -7.70 3.66 8.53
C ALA A 116 -7.17 4.60 9.62
N SER A 117 -6.33 4.08 10.50
CA SER A 117 -5.76 4.84 11.64
C SER A 117 -4.93 6.07 11.22
N HIS A 118 -4.49 6.13 9.97
CA HIS A 118 -3.76 7.27 9.40
C HIS A 118 -4.69 8.31 8.75
N ASP A 119 -6.00 8.05 8.70
CA ASP A 119 -7.00 8.93 8.10
C ASP A 119 -7.66 9.86 9.12
N ILE A 120 -7.26 9.80 10.38
CA ILE A 120 -7.83 10.64 11.46
C ILE A 120 -7.74 12.12 11.07
N GLY A 121 -8.90 12.79 11.01
CA GLY A 121 -9.01 14.20 10.62
C GLY A 121 -8.98 14.45 9.11
N ARG A 122 -9.03 13.40 8.29
CA ARG A 122 -9.18 13.51 6.84
C ARG A 122 -10.58 13.09 6.42
N HIS A 123 -11.13 13.82 5.46
CA HIS A 123 -12.44 13.53 4.90
C HIS A 123 -12.34 13.49 3.38
N GLY A 124 -13.03 12.53 2.77
CA GLY A 124 -13.23 12.47 1.33
C GLY A 124 -14.36 13.40 0.89
N LEU A 125 -14.77 13.26 -0.36
CA LEU A 125 -16.00 13.88 -0.85
C LEU A 125 -17.20 13.31 -0.09
N ASP A 126 -18.14 14.18 0.25
CA ASP A 126 -19.46 13.75 0.72
C ASP A 126 -20.24 13.05 -0.42
N GLU A 127 -21.38 12.51 -0.11
CA GLU A 127 -22.17 11.74 -1.07
C GLU A 127 -22.62 12.60 -2.27
N GLU A 128 -23.03 13.85 -2.01
CA GLU A 128 -23.42 14.78 -3.08
C GLU A 128 -22.21 15.10 -3.99
N GLY A 129 -21.05 15.35 -3.43
CA GLY A 129 -19.81 15.58 -4.17
C GLY A 129 -19.37 14.37 -4.99
N LYS A 130 -19.53 13.14 -4.47
CA LYS A 130 -19.25 11.91 -5.22
C LYS A 130 -20.18 11.77 -6.43
N ILE A 131 -21.49 11.99 -6.24
CA ILE A 131 -22.49 11.96 -7.31
C ILE A 131 -22.20 13.03 -8.36
N ALA A 132 -21.92 14.27 -7.93
CA ALA A 132 -21.60 15.38 -8.82
C ALA A 132 -20.34 15.09 -9.66
N LEU A 133 -19.31 14.50 -9.03
CA LEU A 133 -18.09 14.09 -9.73
C LEU A 133 -18.40 13.04 -10.82
N VAL A 134 -19.13 11.99 -10.47
CA VAL A 134 -19.50 10.93 -11.43
C VAL A 134 -20.26 11.50 -12.61
N ARG A 135 -21.32 12.31 -12.36
CA ARG A 135 -22.11 12.95 -13.42
C ARG A 135 -21.27 13.84 -14.34
N LYS A 136 -20.25 14.50 -13.78
CA LYS A 136 -19.34 15.32 -14.57
C LYS A 136 -18.44 14.44 -15.46
N LEU A 137 -17.98 13.31 -14.94
CA LEU A 137 -17.10 12.40 -15.67
C LEU A 137 -17.85 11.63 -16.78
N GLU A 138 -19.14 11.35 -16.61
CA GLU A 138 -20.01 10.72 -17.64
C GLU A 138 -20.08 11.50 -18.96
N GLN A 139 -19.74 12.79 -18.94
CA GLN A 139 -19.65 13.61 -20.16
C GLN A 139 -18.44 13.24 -21.04
N TYR A 140 -17.46 12.53 -20.50
CA TYR A 140 -16.21 12.18 -21.16
C TYR A 140 -16.09 10.69 -21.50
N GLY A 141 -16.96 9.84 -20.97
CA GLY A 141 -16.95 8.40 -21.23
C GLY A 141 -17.77 7.64 -20.20
N ARG A 142 -17.82 6.34 -20.36
CA ARG A 142 -18.51 5.45 -19.42
C ARG A 142 -17.79 5.41 -18.09
N VAL A 143 -18.50 5.66 -17.01
CA VAL A 143 -17.91 5.67 -15.66
C VAL A 143 -18.23 4.38 -14.93
N TYR A 144 -17.19 3.72 -14.43
CA TYR A 144 -17.28 2.59 -13.51
C TYR A 144 -16.86 3.03 -12.13
N VAL A 145 -17.67 2.76 -11.12
CA VAL A 145 -17.42 3.18 -9.74
C VAL A 145 -17.13 1.96 -8.88
N SER A 146 -16.02 2.00 -8.19
CA SER A 146 -15.68 1.08 -7.11
C SER A 146 -15.73 1.84 -5.78
N ALA A 147 -16.54 1.40 -4.85
CA ALA A 147 -16.62 2.00 -3.51
C ALA A 147 -16.14 0.99 -2.45
N GLU A 148 -15.34 1.48 -1.50
CA GLU A 148 -15.00 0.75 -0.28
C GLU A 148 -15.93 1.24 0.83
N GLY A 149 -16.58 0.31 1.52
CA GLY A 149 -17.56 0.60 2.57
C GLY A 149 -18.99 0.32 2.11
N ASP A 150 -19.85 0.17 3.09
CA ASP A 150 -21.30 -0.05 2.91
C ASP A 150 -22.01 1.21 2.42
#